data_7bd547d4bd1f6130905d2aa6a05a8241
#
_entry.id   7bd547d4bd1f6130905d2aa6a05a8241
#
_cell.length_a   1.000
_cell.length_b   1.000
_cell.length_c   1.000
_cell.angle_alpha   90.00
_cell.angle_beta   90.00
_cell.angle_gamma   90.00
#
_symmetry.space_group_name_H-M   'P 1'
#
loop_
_entity.id
_entity.type
_entity.pdbx_description
1 polymer ?
#
loop_
_entity_poly.entity_id
_entity_poly.type
_entity_poly.pdbx_seq_one_letter_code
_entity_poly.pdbx_strand_id
1 'polypeptide(L)'
;MPFATSFYRDRRLMITRAWGHVTLADVRACQQELEQRPEFDPTWAHVVDARDAVQFDLSKDEIRQLAATSVLAPSARRAMVATDRAIFGLFRMYGTLFELQMDGSAVGVFTTLDDAIEWVTP
;
A
#
# COMPACT_ATOMS: atom_id res chain seq x y z
N MET A 1 -2.64 -7.13 -15.22
CA MET A 1 -2.33 -6.90 -13.80
C MET A 1 -3.03 -5.64 -13.34
N PRO A 2 -3.87 -5.63 -12.18
CA PRO A 2 -4.63 -4.46 -11.71
C PRO A 2 -3.78 -3.45 -10.93
N PHE A 3 -2.46 -3.39 -11.17
CA PHE A 3 -1.54 -2.48 -10.50
C PHE A 3 -0.56 -1.86 -11.48
N ALA A 4 -0.21 -0.60 -11.23
CA ALA A 4 0.86 0.11 -11.91
C ALA A 4 1.56 1.04 -10.92
N THR A 5 2.90 1.01 -10.89
CA THR A 5 3.68 1.83 -9.96
C THR A 5 4.49 2.88 -10.72
N SER A 6 4.45 4.10 -10.20
CA SER A 6 5.27 5.23 -10.65
C SER A 6 6.27 5.60 -9.58
N PHE A 7 7.48 5.97 -10.01
CA PHE A 7 8.59 6.31 -9.12
C PHE A 7 8.91 7.79 -9.25
N TYR A 8 8.97 8.50 -8.13
CA TYR A 8 9.25 9.93 -8.06
C TYR A 8 10.54 10.13 -7.24
N ARG A 9 11.68 10.07 -7.92
CA ARG A 9 12.99 10.09 -7.28
C ARG A 9 13.23 11.32 -6.42
N ASP A 10 12.85 12.49 -6.92
CA ASP A 10 13.07 13.77 -6.22
C ASP A 10 12.35 13.83 -4.88
N ARG A 11 11.27 13.08 -4.75
CA ARG A 11 10.44 13.05 -3.55
C ARG A 11 10.63 11.77 -2.72
N ARG A 12 11.44 10.85 -3.20
CA ARG A 12 11.61 9.51 -2.60
C ARG A 12 10.26 8.86 -2.35
N LEU A 13 9.46 8.81 -3.41
CA LEU A 13 8.06 8.40 -3.35
C LEU A 13 7.74 7.40 -4.45
N MET A 14 7.04 6.33 -4.08
CA MET A 14 6.44 5.39 -5.01
C MET A 14 4.93 5.47 -4.88
N ILE A 15 4.22 5.54 -6.00
CA ILE A 15 2.76 5.52 -6.01
C ILE A 15 2.31 4.32 -6.85
N THR A 16 1.61 3.40 -6.21
CA THR A 16 1.00 2.25 -6.87
C THR A 16 -0.49 2.51 -7.02
N ARG A 17 -0.95 2.55 -8.27
CA ARG A 17 -2.38 2.66 -8.57
C ARG A 17 -2.96 1.27 -8.72
N ALA A 18 -4.09 1.02 -8.06
CA ALA A 18 -4.85 -0.22 -8.15
C ALA A 18 -6.22 0.03 -8.75
N TRP A 19 -6.71 -0.87 -9.59
CA TRP A 19 -8.03 -0.75 -10.21
C TRP A 19 -8.71 -2.11 -10.34
N GLY A 20 -10.04 -2.09 -10.54
CA GLY A 20 -10.83 -3.30 -10.76
C GLY A 20 -10.90 -4.19 -9.54
N HIS A 21 -10.93 -5.49 -9.77
CA HIS A 21 -10.98 -6.51 -8.73
C HIS A 21 -9.57 -6.97 -8.40
N VAL A 22 -9.22 -6.93 -7.11
CA VAL A 22 -7.89 -7.25 -6.62
C VAL A 22 -7.96 -8.46 -5.71
N THR A 23 -7.12 -9.47 -5.97
CA THR A 23 -7.00 -10.68 -5.15
C THR A 23 -5.67 -10.72 -4.43
N LEU A 24 -5.49 -11.67 -3.50
CA LEU A 24 -4.21 -11.89 -2.84
C LEU A 24 -3.09 -12.18 -3.85
N ALA A 25 -3.39 -13.00 -4.87
CA ALA A 25 -2.41 -13.31 -5.91
C ALA A 25 -1.95 -12.04 -6.64
N ASP A 26 -2.88 -11.11 -6.91
CA ASP A 26 -2.55 -9.83 -7.54
C ASP A 26 -1.64 -8.99 -6.65
N VAL A 27 -1.93 -8.92 -5.35
CA VAL A 27 -1.11 -8.16 -4.41
C VAL A 27 0.31 -8.74 -4.34
N ARG A 28 0.43 -10.05 -4.25
CA ARG A 28 1.75 -10.72 -4.20
C ARG A 28 2.54 -10.53 -5.49
N ALA A 29 1.86 -10.60 -6.63
CA ALA A 29 2.51 -10.33 -7.93
C ALA A 29 3.00 -8.89 -8.01
N CYS A 30 2.22 -7.94 -7.51
CA CYS A 30 2.63 -6.53 -7.44
C CYS A 30 3.86 -6.35 -6.56
N GLN A 31 3.90 -6.97 -5.40
CA GLN A 31 5.05 -6.90 -4.50
C GLN A 31 6.32 -7.47 -5.15
N GLN A 32 6.21 -8.62 -5.82
CA GLN A 32 7.34 -9.23 -6.51
C GLN A 32 7.85 -8.35 -7.66
N GLU A 33 6.93 -7.81 -8.45
CA GLU A 33 7.30 -6.92 -9.56
C GLU A 33 7.99 -5.66 -9.04
N LEU A 34 7.48 -5.09 -7.95
CA LEU A 34 8.05 -3.91 -7.33
C LEU A 34 9.49 -4.15 -6.89
N GLU A 35 9.74 -5.26 -6.20
CA GLU A 35 11.08 -5.60 -5.73
C GLU A 35 12.09 -5.79 -6.87
N GLN A 36 11.62 -6.20 -8.04
CA GLN A 36 12.46 -6.44 -9.21
C GLN A 36 12.75 -5.18 -10.03
N ARG A 37 12.03 -4.08 -9.76
CA ARG A 37 12.26 -2.83 -10.51
C ARG A 37 13.57 -2.19 -10.10
N PRO A 38 14.39 -1.75 -11.07
CA PRO A 38 15.67 -1.09 -10.73
C PRO A 38 15.52 0.19 -9.94
N GLU A 39 14.37 0.87 -10.08
CA GLU A 39 14.07 2.11 -9.35
C GLU A 39 13.67 1.86 -7.90
N PHE A 40 13.33 0.62 -7.52
CA PHE A 40 12.81 0.31 -6.20
C PHE A 40 13.83 0.59 -5.10
N ASP A 41 13.40 1.37 -4.12
CA ASP A 41 14.17 1.63 -2.90
C ASP A 41 13.26 1.40 -1.70
N PRO A 42 13.55 0.40 -0.85
CA PRO A 42 12.67 0.06 0.27
C PRO A 42 12.59 1.16 1.35
N THR A 43 13.45 2.17 1.31
CA THR A 43 13.41 3.29 2.25
C THR A 43 12.48 4.42 1.81
N TRP A 44 12.02 4.39 0.56
CA TRP A 44 11.12 5.42 0.05
C TRP A 44 9.71 5.23 0.58
N ALA A 45 8.97 6.35 0.66
CA ALA A 45 7.55 6.32 0.99
C ALA A 45 6.75 5.63 -0.12
N HIS A 46 5.67 4.97 0.27
CA HIS A 46 4.81 4.25 -0.68
C HIS A 46 3.35 4.63 -0.45
N VAL A 47 2.68 5.03 -1.53
CA VAL A 47 1.24 5.31 -1.53
C VAL A 47 0.56 4.29 -2.43
N VAL A 48 -0.46 3.62 -1.91
CA VAL A 48 -1.34 2.75 -2.70
C VAL A 48 -2.63 3.50 -2.97
N ASP A 49 -2.85 3.89 -4.22
CA ASP A 49 -4.05 4.60 -4.65
C ASP A 49 -5.07 3.60 -5.19
N ALA A 50 -6.07 3.28 -4.40
CA ALA A 50 -7.11 2.32 -4.75
C ALA A 50 -8.46 2.99 -5.04
N ARG A 51 -8.47 4.27 -5.44
CA ARG A 51 -9.73 4.96 -5.75
C ARG A 51 -10.46 4.35 -6.94
N ASP A 52 -9.74 3.72 -7.86
CA ASP A 52 -10.33 3.05 -9.04
C ASP A 52 -10.57 1.55 -8.80
N ALA A 53 -10.26 1.03 -7.63
CA ALA A 53 -10.54 -0.35 -7.29
C ALA A 53 -12.03 -0.52 -7.01
N VAL A 54 -12.58 -1.63 -7.50
CA VAL A 54 -13.97 -1.99 -7.28
C VAL A 54 -14.10 -2.88 -6.05
N GLN A 55 -13.16 -3.81 -5.87
CA GLN A 55 -13.19 -4.75 -4.77
C GLN A 55 -11.79 -5.29 -4.50
N PHE A 56 -11.47 -5.41 -3.21
CA PHE A 56 -10.33 -6.21 -2.75
C PHE A 56 -10.87 -7.49 -2.15
N ASP A 57 -10.69 -8.59 -2.86
CA ASP A 57 -11.19 -9.90 -2.45
C ASP A 57 -10.14 -10.60 -1.58
N LEU A 58 -10.09 -10.17 -0.32
CA LEU A 58 -9.14 -10.65 0.68
C LEU A 58 -9.88 -11.08 1.94
N SER A 59 -9.62 -12.30 2.41
CA SER A 59 -10.13 -12.76 3.70
C SER A 59 -9.35 -12.11 4.85
N LYS A 60 -9.89 -12.21 6.07
CA LYS A 60 -9.19 -11.73 7.27
C LYS A 60 -7.83 -12.40 7.46
N ASP A 61 -7.75 -13.70 7.18
CA ASP A 61 -6.49 -14.42 7.30
C ASP A 61 -5.47 -13.97 6.26
N GLU A 62 -5.92 -13.69 5.05
CA GLU A 62 -5.06 -13.16 3.99
C GLU A 62 -4.54 -11.77 4.36
N ILE A 63 -5.38 -10.93 4.94
CA ILE A 63 -4.96 -9.61 5.43
C ILE A 63 -3.91 -9.74 6.53
N ARG A 64 -4.09 -10.68 7.47
CA ARG A 64 -3.09 -10.96 8.50
C ARG A 64 -1.75 -11.40 7.90
N GLN A 65 -1.80 -12.25 6.87
CA GLN A 65 -0.58 -12.69 6.18
C GLN A 65 0.14 -11.51 5.54
N LEU A 66 -0.60 -10.62 4.87
CA LEU A 66 -0.01 -9.43 4.27
C LEU A 66 0.57 -8.48 5.31
N ALA A 67 -0.10 -8.33 6.46
CA ALA A 67 0.36 -7.47 7.54
C ALA A 67 1.60 -8.01 8.24
N ALA A 68 1.88 -9.31 8.13
CA ALA A 68 3.04 -9.94 8.74
C ALA A 68 4.32 -9.78 7.91
N THR A 69 4.22 -9.24 6.69
CA THR A 69 5.35 -9.09 5.77
C THR A 69 5.39 -7.70 5.19
N SER A 70 6.57 -7.24 4.81
CA SER A 70 6.72 -5.97 4.12
C SER A 70 7.94 -6.00 3.22
N VAL A 71 7.80 -5.41 2.03
CA VAL A 71 8.92 -5.20 1.12
C VAL A 71 9.63 -3.88 1.41
N LEU A 72 9.05 -3.05 2.29
CA LEU A 72 9.61 -1.75 2.65
C LEU A 72 10.40 -1.83 3.95
N ALA A 73 11.35 -0.92 4.12
CA ALA A 73 12.08 -0.76 5.37
C ALA A 73 11.10 -0.32 6.48
N PRO A 74 11.37 -0.69 7.76
CA PRO A 74 10.48 -0.31 8.87
C PRO A 74 10.30 1.20 9.02
N SER A 75 11.29 2.00 8.63
CA SER A 75 11.22 3.46 8.70
C SER A 75 10.39 4.09 7.59
N ALA A 76 10.08 3.35 6.52
CA ALA A 76 9.33 3.88 5.39
C ALA A 76 7.86 4.05 5.76
N ARG A 77 7.29 5.21 5.42
CA ARG A 77 5.86 5.46 5.63
C ARG A 77 5.06 4.87 4.49
N ARG A 78 3.92 4.31 4.83
CA ARG A 78 2.98 3.75 3.86
C ARG A 78 1.62 4.40 4.05
N ALA A 79 1.03 4.86 2.95
CA ALA A 79 -0.33 5.39 2.95
C ALA A 79 -1.18 4.65 1.93
N MET A 80 -2.45 4.52 2.23
CA MET A 80 -3.43 3.89 1.35
C MET A 80 -4.59 4.84 1.14
N VAL A 81 -5.09 4.91 -0.09
CA VAL A 81 -6.17 5.82 -0.48
C VAL A 81 -7.34 5.00 -1.01
N ALA A 82 -8.50 5.19 -0.42
CA ALA A 82 -9.73 4.55 -0.87
C ALA A 82 -10.92 5.47 -0.64
N THR A 83 -11.84 5.50 -1.61
CA THR A 83 -13.12 6.22 -1.50
C THR A 83 -14.28 5.27 -1.22
N ASP A 84 -14.13 3.99 -1.60
CA ASP A 84 -15.11 2.96 -1.27
C ASP A 84 -15.01 2.60 0.21
N ARG A 85 -16.17 2.54 0.89
CA ARG A 85 -16.21 2.31 2.34
C ARG A 85 -15.65 0.96 2.75
N ALA A 86 -15.96 -0.08 1.98
CA ALA A 86 -15.49 -1.43 2.30
C ALA A 86 -13.98 -1.54 2.13
N ILE A 87 -13.44 -0.97 1.08
CA ILE A 87 -11.99 -0.95 0.83
C ILE A 87 -11.28 -0.12 1.89
N PHE A 88 -11.84 1.04 2.24
CA PHE A 88 -11.28 1.90 3.29
C PHE A 88 -11.22 1.15 4.63
N GLY A 89 -12.29 0.47 5.02
CA GLY A 89 -12.32 -0.33 6.25
C GLY A 89 -11.31 -1.46 6.23
N LEU A 90 -11.14 -2.10 5.09
CA LEU A 90 -10.17 -3.18 4.91
C LEU A 90 -8.74 -2.66 5.07
N PHE A 91 -8.43 -1.49 4.50
CA PHE A 91 -7.13 -0.86 4.65
C PHE A 91 -6.84 -0.46 6.10
N ARG A 92 -7.86 0.02 6.83
CA ARG A 92 -7.71 0.34 8.24
C ARG A 92 -7.39 -0.90 9.07
N MET A 93 -8.05 -2.01 8.77
CA MET A 93 -7.76 -3.28 9.45
C MET A 93 -6.32 -3.73 9.16
N TYR A 94 -5.90 -3.68 7.91
CA TYR A 94 -4.53 -3.99 7.51
C TYR A 94 -3.53 -3.11 8.26
N GLY A 95 -3.77 -1.79 8.29
CA GLY A 95 -2.88 -0.84 8.95
C GLY A 95 -2.73 -1.12 10.43
N THR A 96 -3.83 -1.42 11.11
CA THR A 96 -3.80 -1.75 12.54
C THR A 96 -2.99 -3.02 12.80
N LEU A 97 -3.23 -4.06 12.01
CA LEU A 97 -2.50 -5.34 12.15
C LEU A 97 -1.01 -5.16 11.83
N PHE A 98 -0.71 -4.37 10.81
CA PHE A 98 0.67 -4.11 10.40
C PHE A 98 1.44 -3.38 11.51
N GLU A 99 0.86 -2.33 12.09
CA GLU A 99 1.49 -1.56 13.17
C GLU A 99 1.71 -2.39 14.44
N LEU A 100 0.81 -3.33 14.71
CA LEU A 100 0.96 -4.25 15.84
C LEU A 100 2.12 -5.24 15.65
N GLN A 101 2.40 -5.63 14.41
CA GLN A 101 3.40 -6.64 14.09
C GLN A 101 4.77 -6.03 13.74
N MET A 102 4.76 -4.84 13.14
CA MET A 102 5.97 -4.17 12.68
C MET A 102 6.22 -2.93 13.54
N ASP A 103 6.91 -3.13 14.64
CA ASP A 103 7.23 -2.07 15.58
C ASP A 103 7.94 -0.91 14.89
N GLY A 104 7.47 0.31 15.12
CA GLY A 104 8.04 1.52 14.54
C GLY A 104 7.54 1.85 13.13
N SER A 105 6.74 0.98 12.53
CA SER A 105 6.15 1.24 11.20
C SER A 105 4.86 2.02 11.32
N ALA A 106 4.56 2.85 10.31
CA ALA A 106 3.34 3.65 10.30
C ALA A 106 2.59 3.44 8.98
N VAL A 107 1.28 3.20 9.09
CA VAL A 107 0.36 3.08 7.96
C VAL A 107 -0.78 4.07 8.14
N GLY A 108 -0.94 4.99 7.18
CA GLY A 108 -2.06 5.92 7.16
C GLY A 108 -3.07 5.54 6.10
N VAL A 109 -4.36 5.81 6.34
CA VAL A 109 -5.43 5.56 5.38
C VAL A 109 -6.19 6.86 5.14
N PHE A 110 -6.36 7.22 3.87
CA PHE A 110 -6.89 8.51 3.45
C PHE A 110 -7.95 8.34 2.38
N THR A 111 -8.75 9.37 2.18
CA THR A 111 -9.75 9.41 1.11
C THR A 111 -9.30 10.21 -0.11
N THR A 112 -8.23 10.99 0.01
CA THR A 112 -7.66 11.74 -1.10
C THR A 112 -6.20 11.42 -1.29
N LEU A 113 -5.75 11.47 -2.54
CA LEU A 113 -4.35 11.22 -2.87
C LEU A 113 -3.44 12.31 -2.30
N ASP A 114 -3.89 13.57 -2.35
CA ASP A 114 -3.09 14.70 -1.86
C ASP A 114 -2.79 14.57 -0.37
N ASP A 115 -3.77 14.20 0.44
CA ASP A 115 -3.57 14.01 1.88
C ASP A 115 -2.58 12.87 2.16
N ALA A 116 -2.68 11.79 1.40
CA ALA A 116 -1.77 10.66 1.53
C ALA A 116 -0.33 11.05 1.21
N ILE A 117 -0.13 11.74 0.09
CA ILE A 117 1.19 12.19 -0.35
C ILE A 117 1.79 13.15 0.70
N GLU A 118 1.00 14.11 1.18
CA GLU A 118 1.45 15.05 2.20
C GLU A 118 1.90 14.33 3.47
N TRP A 119 1.14 13.32 3.90
CA TRP A 119 1.46 12.59 5.12
C TRP A 119 2.75 11.76 5.00
N VAL A 120 3.00 11.13 3.83
CA VAL A 120 4.19 10.28 3.66
C VAL A 120 5.45 11.06 3.29
N THR A 121 5.31 12.29 2.80
CA THR A 121 6.44 13.14 2.39
C THR A 121 6.53 14.36 3.31
N PRO A 122 7.04 14.20 4.55
CA PRO A 122 7.13 15.28 5.52
C PRO A 122 8.11 16.39 5.10
#